data_3e074722260a84732edc628309a7abac
#
_entry.id   3e074722260a84732edc628309a7abac
#
_cell.length_a   1.000
_cell.length_b   1.000
_cell.length_c   1.000
_cell.angle_alpha   90.00
_cell.angle_beta   90.00
_cell.angle_gamma   90.00
#
_symmetry.space_group_name_H-M   'P 1'
#
loop_
_entity.id
_entity.type
_entity.pdbx_description
1 polymer ?
#
loop_
_entity_poly.entity_id
_entity_poly.type
_entity_poly.pdbx_seq_one_letter_code
_entity_poly.pdbx_strand_id
1 'polypeptide(L)'
;MKIRNLFFNTLVCAALTACTGDSMSGLPNGAKSFLNKHFSNVEISNVESDDDSDVEVTLENSIRIRFDRRGTWEEINTKKNGMSESLKKLLPNQINNYVSKNYPGRVIRKVERKKYGYEVTLNKPDPVVLKFTKGGAHIPEDEFAQ
;
A
#
# COMPACT_ATOMS: atom_id res chain seq x y z
N MET A 1 -65.76 -13.89 24.87
CA MET A 1 -65.32 -13.95 23.50
C MET A 1 -63.92 -13.37 23.45
N LYS A 2 -62.90 -14.22 23.40
CA LYS A 2 -61.49 -13.80 23.52
C LYS A 2 -60.84 -14.00 22.18
N ILE A 3 -60.43 -12.91 21.54
CA ILE A 3 -59.64 -12.93 20.32
C ILE A 3 -58.16 -12.97 20.74
N ARG A 4 -57.53 -14.07 20.46
CA ARG A 4 -56.11 -14.26 20.72
C ARG A 4 -55.35 -13.74 19.50
N ASN A 5 -54.68 -12.59 19.64
CA ASN A 5 -53.75 -12.08 18.66
C ASN A 5 -52.51 -12.94 18.69
N LEU A 6 -52.30 -13.69 17.63
CA LEU A 6 -51.08 -14.45 17.37
C LEU A 6 -50.08 -13.50 16.72
N PHE A 7 -49.13 -12.99 17.50
CA PHE A 7 -48.01 -12.28 16.96
C PHE A 7 -47.06 -13.29 16.28
N PHE A 8 -47.11 -13.32 14.98
CA PHE A 8 -46.12 -14.01 14.17
C PHE A 8 -44.82 -13.17 14.19
N ASN A 9 -43.90 -13.58 15.04
CA ASN A 9 -42.57 -13.00 15.09
C ASN A 9 -41.77 -13.61 13.94
N THR A 10 -41.80 -12.95 12.79
CA THR A 10 -40.94 -13.30 11.64
C THR A 10 -39.55 -12.86 11.97
N LEU A 11 -38.75 -13.80 12.43
CA LEU A 11 -37.30 -13.66 12.55
C LEU A 11 -36.72 -13.53 11.10
N VAL A 12 -36.55 -12.29 10.66
CA VAL A 12 -35.76 -12.02 9.44
C VAL A 12 -34.33 -12.32 9.76
N CYS A 13 -33.90 -13.53 9.45
CA CYS A 13 -32.50 -13.85 9.29
C CYS A 13 -31.97 -13.02 8.10
N ALA A 14 -31.40 -11.84 8.39
CA ALA A 14 -30.54 -11.17 7.45
C ALA A 14 -29.31 -12.07 7.30
N ALA A 15 -29.33 -12.93 6.29
CA ALA A 15 -28.13 -13.59 5.81
C ALA A 15 -27.20 -12.47 5.29
N LEU A 16 -26.27 -12.09 6.12
CA LEU A 16 -25.07 -11.40 5.66
C LEU A 16 -24.33 -12.40 4.77
N THR A 17 -24.71 -12.45 3.51
CA THR A 17 -23.83 -12.99 2.47
C THR A 17 -22.64 -12.04 2.45
N ALA A 18 -21.61 -12.39 3.23
CA ALA A 18 -20.29 -11.90 2.96
C ALA A 18 -20.01 -12.29 1.51
N CYS A 19 -20.14 -11.33 0.60
CA CYS A 19 -19.53 -11.43 -0.71
C CYS A 19 -18.01 -11.46 -0.45
N THR A 20 -17.49 -12.65 -0.21
CA THR A 20 -16.09 -12.94 -0.45
C THR A 20 -15.92 -13.00 -1.97
N GLY A 21 -16.25 -11.88 -2.64
CA GLY A 21 -15.78 -11.63 -3.99
C GLY A 21 -14.27 -11.67 -3.90
N ASP A 22 -13.65 -12.51 -4.72
CA ASP A 22 -12.20 -12.59 -4.83
C ASP A 22 -11.68 -11.18 -5.12
N SER A 23 -11.33 -10.43 -4.06
CA SER A 23 -10.87 -9.05 -4.13
C SER A 23 -9.56 -8.93 -4.92
N MET A 24 -8.94 -10.06 -5.24
CA MET A 24 -7.80 -10.14 -6.15
C MET A 24 -8.22 -10.43 -7.61
N SER A 25 -9.52 -10.66 -7.88
CA SER A 25 -10.00 -10.84 -9.25
C SER A 25 -9.70 -9.57 -10.07
N GLY A 26 -9.09 -9.75 -11.24
CA GLY A 26 -8.71 -8.62 -12.11
C GLY A 26 -7.32 -8.02 -11.83
N LEU A 27 -6.67 -8.33 -10.71
CA LEU A 27 -5.31 -7.88 -10.48
C LEU A 27 -4.30 -8.64 -11.37
N PRO A 28 -3.25 -7.96 -11.85
CA PRO A 28 -2.12 -8.63 -12.51
C PRO A 28 -1.47 -9.69 -11.60
N ASN A 29 -0.96 -10.76 -12.18
CA ASN A 29 -0.35 -11.86 -11.40
C ASN A 29 0.82 -11.39 -10.52
N GLY A 30 1.61 -10.42 -10.98
CA GLY A 30 2.69 -9.83 -10.19
C GLY A 30 2.17 -9.14 -8.93
N ALA A 31 1.06 -8.39 -9.03
CA ALA A 31 0.42 -7.74 -7.89
C ALA A 31 -0.13 -8.76 -6.90
N LYS A 32 -0.81 -9.82 -7.38
CA LYS A 32 -1.29 -10.92 -6.52
C LYS A 32 -0.15 -11.57 -5.74
N SER A 33 0.95 -11.89 -6.41
CA SER A 33 2.13 -12.50 -5.78
C SER A 33 2.76 -11.58 -4.74
N PHE A 34 2.83 -10.27 -5.04
CA PHE A 34 3.34 -9.26 -4.12
C PHE A 34 2.48 -9.14 -2.86
N LEU A 35 1.16 -9.03 -3.04
CA LEU A 35 0.22 -8.91 -1.93
C LEU A 35 0.25 -10.16 -1.04
N ASN A 36 0.23 -11.34 -1.63
CA ASN A 36 0.33 -12.59 -0.88
C ASN A 36 1.63 -12.72 -0.09
N LYS A 37 2.75 -12.23 -0.64
CA LYS A 37 4.06 -12.30 0.02
C LYS A 37 4.20 -11.32 1.18
N HIS A 38 3.68 -10.10 1.04
CA HIS A 38 3.95 -9.01 1.98
C HIS A 38 2.76 -8.64 2.86
N PHE A 39 1.54 -9.05 2.46
CA PHE A 39 0.27 -8.66 3.09
C PHE A 39 -0.73 -9.81 3.20
N SER A 40 -0.25 -11.05 3.35
CA SER A 40 -1.08 -12.26 3.40
C SER A 40 -2.21 -12.24 4.44
N ASN A 41 -2.07 -11.45 5.50
CA ASN A 41 -3.04 -11.35 6.59
C ASN A 41 -3.81 -10.02 6.60
N VAL A 42 -3.76 -9.26 5.50
CA VAL A 42 -4.42 -7.96 5.39
C VAL A 42 -5.39 -8.00 4.22
N GLU A 43 -6.65 -7.71 4.50
CA GLU A 43 -7.69 -7.69 3.47
C GLU A 43 -7.56 -6.45 2.58
N ILE A 44 -8.01 -6.60 1.33
CA ILE A 44 -8.11 -5.50 0.36
C ILE A 44 -9.42 -4.79 0.61
N SER A 45 -9.36 -3.49 0.88
CA SER A 45 -10.55 -2.64 1.06
C SER A 45 -11.03 -2.01 -0.25
N ASN A 46 -10.11 -1.73 -1.18
CA ASN A 46 -10.46 -1.13 -2.46
C ASN A 46 -9.44 -1.46 -3.55
N VAL A 47 -9.89 -1.53 -4.79
CA VAL A 47 -9.06 -1.65 -6.00
C VAL A 47 -9.56 -0.64 -7.02
N GLU A 48 -8.68 0.22 -7.49
CA GLU A 48 -8.94 1.20 -8.54
C GLU A 48 -7.97 0.95 -9.70
N SER A 49 -8.47 1.09 -10.93
CA SER A 49 -7.65 1.01 -12.14
C SER A 49 -7.78 2.33 -12.87
N ASP A 50 -6.70 2.83 -13.42
CA ASP A 50 -6.69 3.99 -14.30
C ASP A 50 -6.75 3.60 -15.79
N ASP A 51 -6.80 4.62 -16.66
CA ASP A 51 -6.91 4.44 -18.10
C ASP A 51 -5.64 3.80 -18.72
N ASP A 52 -4.49 3.91 -18.04
CA ASP A 52 -3.22 3.32 -18.45
C ASP A 52 -3.06 1.86 -17.98
N SER A 53 -4.10 1.31 -17.33
CA SER A 53 -4.14 -0.03 -16.74
C SER A 53 -3.19 -0.23 -15.56
N ASP A 54 -2.76 0.86 -14.91
CA ASP A 54 -2.15 0.82 -13.60
C ASP A 54 -3.24 0.53 -12.55
N VAL A 55 -2.87 -0.16 -11.50
CA VAL A 55 -3.83 -0.56 -10.46
C VAL A 55 -3.38 -0.06 -9.11
N GLU A 56 -4.23 0.70 -8.42
CA GLU A 56 -4.03 1.05 -7.02
C GLU A 56 -4.85 0.12 -6.13
N VAL A 57 -4.18 -0.54 -5.20
CA VAL A 57 -4.78 -1.39 -4.17
C VAL A 57 -4.69 -0.68 -2.83
N THR A 58 -5.83 -0.51 -2.18
CA THR A 58 -5.91 -0.02 -0.79
C THR A 58 -6.25 -1.19 0.13
N LEU A 59 -5.47 -1.35 1.19
CA LEU A 59 -5.65 -2.39 2.19
C LEU A 59 -6.44 -1.85 3.40
N GLU A 60 -7.06 -2.73 4.18
CA GLU A 60 -7.84 -2.40 5.39
C GLU A 60 -7.02 -1.57 6.42
N ASN A 61 -5.72 -1.78 6.48
CA ASN A 61 -4.81 -0.98 7.33
C ASN A 61 -4.43 0.37 6.71
N SER A 62 -5.12 0.81 5.65
CA SER A 62 -4.92 2.06 4.92
C SER A 62 -3.59 2.17 4.16
N ILE A 63 -2.86 1.08 3.99
CA ILE A 63 -1.70 1.03 3.09
C ILE A 63 -2.21 1.04 1.65
N ARG A 64 -1.60 1.87 0.80
CA ARG A 64 -1.87 1.91 -0.64
C ARG A 64 -0.65 1.47 -1.41
N ILE A 65 -0.88 0.63 -2.42
CA ILE A 65 0.16 0.14 -3.31
C ILE A 65 -0.32 0.35 -4.75
N ARG A 66 0.49 1.05 -5.55
CA ARG A 66 0.24 1.16 -6.99
C ARG A 66 1.15 0.19 -7.74
N PHE A 67 0.55 -0.50 -8.69
CA PHE A 67 1.22 -1.46 -9.57
C PHE A 67 1.05 -1.02 -11.02
N ASP A 68 2.08 -1.24 -11.82
CA ASP A 68 1.97 -1.15 -13.26
C ASP A 68 1.09 -2.27 -13.84
N ARG A 69 0.75 -2.19 -15.11
CA ARG A 69 -0.05 -3.22 -15.82
C ARG A 69 0.54 -4.63 -15.78
N ARG A 70 1.82 -4.80 -15.42
CA ARG A 70 2.48 -6.12 -15.25
C ARG A 70 2.40 -6.62 -13.82
N GLY A 71 1.93 -5.78 -12.89
CA GLY A 71 1.90 -6.06 -11.48
C GLY A 71 3.22 -5.80 -10.76
N THR A 72 4.11 -4.98 -11.34
CA THR A 72 5.29 -4.48 -10.65
C THR A 72 4.89 -3.28 -9.80
N TRP A 73 5.24 -3.27 -8.51
CA TRP A 73 4.92 -2.13 -7.67
C TRP A 73 5.69 -0.87 -8.10
N GLU A 74 5.01 0.26 -8.11
CA GLU A 74 5.57 1.58 -8.43
C GLU A 74 5.53 2.53 -7.24
N GLU A 75 4.51 2.44 -6.41
CA GLU A 75 4.37 3.22 -5.19
C GLU A 75 3.91 2.34 -4.04
N ILE A 76 4.49 2.55 -2.87
CA ILE A 76 4.02 1.99 -1.60
C ILE A 76 3.88 3.13 -0.61
N ASN A 77 2.65 3.35 -0.12
CA ASN A 77 2.33 4.40 0.84
C ASN A 77 1.73 3.79 2.10
N THR A 78 2.52 3.75 3.15
CA THR A 78 2.14 3.16 4.44
C THR A 78 1.50 4.15 5.41
N LYS A 79 1.21 5.36 4.91
CA LYS A 79 0.60 6.43 5.72
C LYS A 79 1.41 6.72 6.99
N LYS A 80 0.81 6.47 8.16
CA LYS A 80 1.41 6.77 9.47
C LYS A 80 2.31 5.65 10.01
N ASN A 81 2.12 4.43 9.55
CA ASN A 81 2.74 3.25 10.15
C ASN A 81 4.21 3.06 9.80
N GLY A 82 4.67 3.68 8.70
CA GLY A 82 6.00 3.44 8.16
C GLY A 82 6.14 2.07 7.49
N MET A 83 7.24 1.88 6.77
CA MET A 83 7.52 0.61 6.10
C MET A 83 7.95 -0.47 7.10
N SER A 84 7.33 -1.64 6.98
CA SER A 84 7.76 -2.85 7.71
C SER A 84 9.14 -3.30 7.24
N GLU A 85 9.81 -4.14 8.04
CA GLU A 85 11.11 -4.71 7.67
C GLU A 85 11.05 -5.53 6.37
N SER A 86 9.92 -6.20 6.10
CA SER A 86 9.69 -6.90 4.85
C SER A 86 9.68 -5.96 3.65
N LEU A 87 9.04 -4.79 3.78
CA LEU A 87 8.98 -3.79 2.71
C LEU A 87 10.30 -3.04 2.53
N LYS A 88 11.04 -2.78 3.60
CA LYS A 88 12.37 -2.17 3.54
C LYS A 88 13.37 -3.01 2.71
N LYS A 89 13.22 -4.32 2.73
CA LYS A 89 14.05 -5.25 1.92
C LYS A 89 13.81 -5.13 0.40
N LEU A 90 12.75 -4.45 -0.02
CA LEU A 90 12.50 -4.13 -1.43
C LEU A 90 13.42 -3.03 -1.96
N LEU A 91 14.03 -2.26 -1.05
CA LEU A 91 14.89 -1.14 -1.37
C LEU A 91 16.37 -1.54 -1.28
N PRO A 92 17.25 -0.89 -2.05
CA PRO A 92 18.67 -0.98 -1.81
C PRO A 92 19.03 -0.65 -0.35
N ASN A 93 19.90 -1.43 0.27
CA ASN A 93 20.28 -1.23 1.67
C ASN A 93 20.85 0.16 1.94
N GLN A 94 21.50 0.77 0.95
CA GLN A 94 22.04 2.13 1.03
C GLN A 94 20.97 3.15 1.40
N ILE A 95 19.73 3.00 0.91
CA ILE A 95 18.60 3.89 1.26
C ILE A 95 18.28 3.79 2.74
N ASN A 96 18.09 2.57 3.26
CA ASN A 96 17.77 2.35 4.66
C ASN A 96 18.91 2.87 5.57
N ASN A 97 20.16 2.61 5.20
CA ASN A 97 21.35 3.09 5.92
C ASN A 97 21.43 4.62 5.92
N TYR A 98 21.19 5.25 4.76
CA TYR A 98 21.19 6.71 4.65
C TYR A 98 20.13 7.35 5.54
N VAL A 99 18.88 6.84 5.50
CA VAL A 99 17.80 7.35 6.34
C VAL A 99 18.13 7.17 7.82
N SER A 100 18.57 6.00 8.24
CA SER A 100 18.89 5.73 9.64
C SER A 100 20.01 6.63 10.17
N LYS A 101 21.02 6.92 9.35
CA LYS A 101 22.17 7.74 9.72
C LYS A 101 21.85 9.24 9.76
N ASN A 102 21.14 9.75 8.74
CA ASN A 102 20.94 11.18 8.56
C ASN A 102 19.60 11.68 9.12
N TYR A 103 18.65 10.78 9.35
CA TYR A 103 17.31 11.10 9.86
C TYR A 103 16.92 10.14 11.00
N PRO A 104 17.70 10.10 12.10
CA PRO A 104 17.43 9.19 13.22
C PRO A 104 16.03 9.43 13.80
N GLY A 105 15.32 8.32 14.06
CA GLY A 105 13.94 8.36 14.58
C GLY A 105 12.85 8.62 13.54
N ARG A 106 13.21 8.89 12.30
CA ARG A 106 12.24 9.00 11.21
C ARG A 106 12.03 7.66 10.51
N VAL A 107 10.81 7.45 10.03
CA VAL A 107 10.45 6.26 9.27
C VAL A 107 10.08 6.62 7.84
N ILE A 108 10.37 5.70 6.92
CA ILE A 108 9.94 5.80 5.53
C ILE A 108 8.45 5.51 5.49
N ARG A 109 7.64 6.49 5.08
CA ARG A 109 6.19 6.33 4.94
C ARG A 109 5.73 6.08 3.52
N LYS A 110 6.48 6.58 2.53
CA LYS A 110 6.15 6.39 1.11
C LYS A 110 7.43 6.20 0.31
N VAL A 111 7.35 5.31 -0.66
CA VAL A 111 8.39 5.10 -1.66
C VAL A 111 7.75 5.06 -3.03
N GLU A 112 8.35 5.74 -3.98
CA GLU A 112 7.99 5.71 -5.40
C GLU A 112 9.19 5.27 -6.22
N ARG A 113 8.96 4.41 -7.20
CA ARG A 113 9.93 4.10 -8.24
C ARG A 113 9.89 5.17 -9.32
N LYS A 114 11.05 5.68 -9.70
CA LYS A 114 11.24 6.66 -10.77
C LYS A 114 12.23 6.12 -11.79
N LYS A 115 12.29 6.72 -12.97
CA LYS A 115 13.25 6.32 -14.02
C LYS A 115 14.70 6.38 -13.54
N TYR A 116 15.03 7.36 -12.70
CA TYR A 116 16.38 7.53 -12.12
C TYR A 116 16.66 6.64 -10.90
N GLY A 117 15.62 6.15 -10.22
CA GLY A 117 15.76 5.35 -9.02
C GLY A 117 14.54 5.40 -8.11
N TYR A 118 14.64 6.07 -6.95
CA TYR A 118 13.59 6.10 -5.93
C TYR A 118 13.39 7.50 -5.36
N GLU A 119 12.13 7.85 -5.10
CA GLU A 119 11.75 8.92 -4.18
C GLU A 119 11.24 8.31 -2.88
N VAL A 120 11.79 8.77 -1.76
CA VAL A 120 11.47 8.28 -0.42
C VAL A 120 10.94 9.43 0.40
N THR A 121 9.72 9.32 0.91
CA THR A 121 9.13 10.32 1.81
C THR A 121 9.19 9.82 3.24
N LEU A 122 9.79 10.63 4.11
CA LEU A 122 9.84 10.38 5.54
C LEU A 122 8.61 10.96 6.26
N ASN A 123 8.34 10.45 7.45
CA ASN A 123 7.23 10.91 8.29
C ASN A 123 7.50 12.28 8.93
N LYS A 124 6.48 12.76 9.69
CA LYS A 124 6.53 14.02 10.47
C LYS A 124 7.75 14.13 11.42
N PRO A 125 8.08 15.36 11.95
CA PRO A 125 7.19 16.53 11.95
C PRO A 125 6.96 17.13 10.56
N ASP A 126 8.00 17.36 9.77
CA ASP A 126 7.85 17.86 8.40
C ASP A 126 8.21 16.77 7.41
N PRO A 127 7.31 16.42 6.47
CA PRO A 127 7.63 15.41 5.45
C PRO A 127 8.87 15.84 4.67
N VAL A 128 9.86 14.94 4.60
CA VAL A 128 11.08 15.14 3.81
C VAL A 128 11.03 14.17 2.64
N VAL A 129 11.26 14.66 1.44
CA VAL A 129 11.39 13.86 0.23
C VAL A 129 12.87 13.74 -0.12
N LEU A 130 13.34 12.51 -0.22
CA LEU A 130 14.73 12.19 -0.57
C LEU A 130 14.73 11.44 -1.88
N LYS A 131 15.72 11.75 -2.74
CA LYS A 131 15.92 11.10 -4.04
C LYS A 131 17.13 10.21 -4.01
N PHE A 132 17.01 9.05 -4.64
CA PHE A 132 18.08 8.06 -4.70
C PHE A 132 18.20 7.47 -6.10
N THR A 133 19.42 7.15 -6.50
CA THR A 133 19.69 6.37 -7.71
C THR A 133 19.11 4.96 -7.60
N LYS A 134 19.07 4.21 -8.70
CA LYS A 134 18.68 2.78 -8.69
C LYS A 134 19.53 1.93 -7.76
N GLY A 135 20.78 2.28 -7.54
CA GLY A 135 21.68 1.60 -6.59
C GLY A 135 21.53 2.07 -5.15
N GLY A 136 20.71 3.09 -4.88
CA GLY A 136 20.45 3.61 -3.55
C GLY A 136 21.39 4.73 -3.08
N ALA A 137 22.21 5.30 -3.97
CA ALA A 137 22.99 6.50 -3.66
C ALA A 137 22.07 7.72 -3.57
N HIS A 138 22.21 8.52 -2.52
CA HIS A 138 21.44 9.77 -2.36
C HIS A 138 21.80 10.76 -3.46
N ILE A 139 20.78 11.41 -4.01
CA ILE A 139 20.92 12.47 -5.02
C ILE A 139 20.55 13.79 -4.34
N PRO A 140 21.51 14.72 -4.19
CA PRO A 140 21.24 16.05 -3.63
C PRO A 140 20.24 16.85 -4.48
N GLU A 141 19.52 17.79 -3.86
CA GLU A 141 18.51 18.59 -4.56
C GLU A 141 19.09 19.48 -5.66
N ASP A 142 20.33 19.96 -5.48
CA ASP A 142 21.05 20.80 -6.43
C ASP A 142 21.42 20.09 -7.73
N GLU A 143 21.52 18.78 -7.76
CA GLU A 143 21.77 18.01 -8.99
C GLU A 143 20.53 17.90 -9.90
N PHE A 144 19.32 18.20 -9.40
CA PHE A 144 18.07 18.19 -10.18
C PHE A 144 17.68 19.56 -10.77
N ALA A 145 18.43 20.61 -10.46
CA ALA A 145 18.15 21.98 -10.91
C ALA A 145 18.77 22.33 -12.28
N GLN A 146 19.36 21.34 -12.98
CA GLN A 146 19.97 21.51 -14.32
C GLN A 146 19.13 20.89 -15.42
#